data_d3c75b47fced9caa792766b35ee93cdf
#
_entry.id   d3c75b47fced9caa792766b35ee93cdf
#
_cell.length_a   1.000
_cell.length_b   1.000
_cell.length_c   1.000
_cell.angle_alpha   90.00
_cell.angle_beta   90.00
_cell.angle_gamma   90.00
#
_symmetry.space_group_name_H-M   'P 1'
#
loop_
_entity.id
_entity.type
_entity.pdbx_description
1 polymer ?
#
loop_
_entity_poly.entity_id
_entity_poly.type
_entity_poly.pdbx_seq_one_letter_code
_entity_poly.pdbx_strand_id
1 'polypeptide(L)'
;MTNEIIRSNRLELLKNEVFGALDVTDATRNEYRMRITHFIRYAETHGINRNSYLDYKRYLANIDTFSVSTKNKYLIAAKIFLDGLHRLNLIPQKITDHVRGFMQSRLHRKEGLQDADIGKLQRYCSDLPPTPQNLRLRALVALFLFQGLRQIEVVRLDVGDIDLRNKTAFIRGKGRDDKEPIHLHPSTVRVLREYLNCYRFRS
;
A
#
# COMPACT_ATOMS: atom_id res chain seq x y z
N MET A 1 -15.30 1.52 40.61
CA MET A 1 -14.42 0.75 39.72
C MET A 1 -13.60 1.74 38.94
N THR A 2 -12.34 1.87 39.29
CA THR A 2 -11.40 2.88 38.80
C THR A 2 -11.19 2.69 37.29
N ASN A 3 -11.58 3.71 36.51
CA ASN A 3 -11.14 3.86 35.13
C ASN A 3 -9.63 4.08 35.17
N GLU A 4 -8.83 3.02 35.08
CA GLU A 4 -7.39 3.18 34.87
C GLU A 4 -7.17 3.70 33.45
N ILE A 5 -7.01 5.00 33.37
CA ILE A 5 -6.57 5.70 32.16
C ILE A 5 -5.12 5.26 31.95
N ILE A 6 -4.89 4.42 30.95
CA ILE A 6 -3.53 4.13 30.50
C ILE A 6 -2.91 5.45 30.03
N ARG A 7 -1.90 5.93 30.76
CA ARG A 7 -1.24 7.21 30.44
C ARG A 7 -0.63 7.18 29.04
N SER A 8 -0.67 8.29 28.34
CA SER A 8 -0.20 8.49 26.95
C SER A 8 1.19 7.91 26.67
N ASN A 9 2.18 8.21 27.50
CA ASN A 9 3.54 7.69 27.34
C ASN A 9 3.60 6.14 27.33
N ARG A 10 2.64 5.49 27.99
CA ARG A 10 2.55 4.03 28.01
C ARG A 10 1.95 3.49 26.71
N LEU A 11 1.02 4.21 26.07
CA LEU A 11 0.42 3.76 24.81
C LEU A 11 1.42 3.74 23.65
N GLU A 12 2.34 4.70 23.59
CA GLU A 12 3.41 4.72 22.58
C GLU A 12 4.40 3.55 22.77
N LEU A 13 4.74 3.18 24.02
CA LEU A 13 5.56 2.00 24.31
C LEU A 13 4.84 0.71 23.90
N LEU A 14 3.59 0.57 24.27
CA LEU A 14 2.74 -0.58 23.94
C LEU A 14 2.50 -0.73 22.43
N LYS A 15 2.52 0.36 21.68
CA LYS A 15 2.46 0.34 20.21
C LYS A 15 3.54 -0.54 19.60
N ASN A 16 4.78 -0.42 20.06
CA ASN A 16 5.89 -1.20 19.54
C ASN A 16 5.77 -2.67 19.92
N GLU A 17 5.34 -2.96 21.14
CA GLU A 17 5.12 -4.32 21.63
C GLU A 17 3.99 -5.02 20.87
N VAL A 18 2.82 -4.38 20.76
CA VAL A 18 1.66 -4.94 20.08
C VAL A 18 1.94 -5.19 18.60
N PHE A 19 2.50 -4.21 17.87
CA PHE A 19 2.76 -4.38 16.45
C PHE A 19 4.01 -5.20 16.15
N GLY A 20 4.97 -5.30 17.10
CA GLY A 20 6.12 -6.19 17.00
C GLY A 20 5.72 -7.67 17.00
N ALA A 21 4.66 -8.01 17.72
CA ALA A 21 4.15 -9.38 17.84
C ALA A 21 3.22 -9.82 16.69
N LEU A 22 3.02 -8.98 15.66
CA LEU A 22 2.16 -9.34 14.52
C LEU A 22 2.94 -10.15 13.49
N ASP A 23 2.32 -11.24 13.03
CA ASP A 23 2.80 -12.01 11.87
C ASP A 23 2.33 -11.33 10.57
N VAL A 24 3.03 -10.28 10.19
CA VAL A 24 2.80 -9.49 8.97
C VAL A 24 4.12 -8.97 8.43
N THR A 25 4.14 -8.59 7.15
CA THR A 25 5.34 -7.96 6.55
C THR A 25 5.70 -6.64 7.24
N ASP A 26 6.99 -6.27 7.23
CA ASP A 26 7.47 -5.03 7.84
C ASP A 26 6.78 -3.78 7.26
N ALA A 27 6.48 -3.78 5.96
CA ALA A 27 5.74 -2.71 5.32
C ALA A 27 4.33 -2.56 5.93
N THR A 28 3.61 -3.66 6.14
CA THR A 28 2.29 -3.68 6.78
C THR A 28 2.37 -3.25 8.24
N ARG A 29 3.39 -3.75 8.97
CA ARG A 29 3.63 -3.39 10.37
C ARG A 29 3.88 -1.89 10.52
N ASN A 30 4.70 -1.30 9.65
CA ASN A 30 4.98 0.13 9.65
C ASN A 30 3.74 0.96 9.31
N GLU A 31 2.90 0.51 8.37
CA GLU A 31 1.63 1.17 8.09
C GLU A 31 0.70 1.20 9.31
N TYR A 32 0.60 0.10 10.08
CA TYR A 32 -0.18 0.08 11.31
C TYR A 32 0.41 1.02 12.36
N ARG A 33 1.74 1.02 12.53
CA ARG A 33 2.43 1.94 13.46
C ARG A 33 2.18 3.41 13.14
N MET A 34 2.15 3.78 11.88
CA MET A 34 1.84 5.16 11.46
C MET A 34 0.37 5.50 11.72
N ARG A 35 -0.54 4.60 11.38
CA ARG A 35 -1.98 4.87 11.48
C ARG A 35 -2.48 4.89 12.91
N ILE A 36 -1.93 4.07 13.79
CA ILE A 36 -2.36 4.01 15.19
C ILE A 36 -2.09 5.31 15.95
N THR A 37 -1.13 6.11 15.54
CA THR A 37 -0.83 7.40 16.16
C THR A 37 -2.07 8.31 16.22
N HIS A 38 -2.96 8.21 15.24
CA HIS A 38 -4.22 8.95 15.25
C HIS A 38 -5.17 8.49 16.38
N PHE A 39 -5.28 7.17 16.61
CA PHE A 39 -6.06 6.64 17.73
C PHE A 39 -5.42 6.94 19.08
N ILE A 40 -4.10 6.87 19.19
CA ILE A 40 -3.37 7.19 20.44
C ILE A 40 -3.66 8.64 20.85
N ARG A 41 -3.55 9.59 19.92
CA ARG A 41 -3.90 11.00 20.18
C ARG A 41 -5.37 11.17 20.62
N TYR A 42 -6.29 10.45 20.01
CA TYR A 42 -7.68 10.41 20.46
C TYR A 42 -7.79 9.84 21.88
N ALA A 43 -7.12 8.74 22.18
CA ALA A 43 -7.16 8.10 23.49
C ALA A 43 -6.48 8.94 24.60
N GLU A 44 -5.54 9.80 24.25
CA GLU A 44 -4.90 10.74 25.19
C GLU A 44 -5.90 11.71 25.81
N THR A 45 -6.88 12.12 25.04
CA THR A 45 -7.91 13.08 25.49
C THR A 45 -9.15 12.40 26.07
N HIS A 46 -9.48 11.19 25.61
CA HIS A 46 -10.74 10.50 25.96
C HIS A 46 -10.55 9.29 26.87
N GLY A 47 -9.30 8.85 27.08
CA GLY A 47 -8.99 7.62 27.78
C GLY A 47 -9.38 6.36 27.01
N ILE A 48 -9.05 5.18 27.60
CA ILE A 48 -9.49 3.88 27.08
C ILE A 48 -10.51 3.28 28.03
N ASN A 49 -11.71 3.05 27.53
CA ASN A 49 -12.83 2.44 28.24
C ASN A 49 -13.54 1.40 27.34
N ARG A 50 -14.60 0.80 27.86
CA ARG A 50 -15.43 -0.20 27.17
C ARG A 50 -15.93 0.23 25.79
N ASN A 51 -16.20 1.50 25.58
CA ASN A 51 -16.80 2.04 24.36
C ASN A 51 -15.78 2.69 23.43
N SER A 52 -14.51 2.77 23.82
CA SER A 52 -13.49 3.57 23.10
C SER A 52 -13.38 3.23 21.62
N TYR A 53 -13.57 1.97 21.22
CA TYR A 53 -13.51 1.61 19.81
C TYR A 53 -14.72 2.12 19.03
N LEU A 54 -15.92 2.05 19.58
CA LEU A 54 -17.14 2.59 18.99
C LEU A 54 -17.11 4.13 18.97
N ASP A 55 -16.66 4.75 20.04
CA ASP A 55 -16.57 6.20 20.12
C ASP A 55 -15.52 6.76 19.18
N TYR A 56 -14.39 6.07 19.02
CA TYR A 56 -13.40 6.41 18.00
C TYR A 56 -13.97 6.27 16.58
N LYS A 57 -14.79 5.24 16.29
CA LYS A 57 -15.49 5.15 15.02
C LYS A 57 -16.41 6.36 14.79
N ARG A 58 -17.17 6.77 15.80
CA ARG A 58 -18.04 7.97 15.73
C ARG A 58 -17.22 9.24 15.51
N TYR A 59 -16.09 9.36 16.19
CA TYR A 59 -15.15 10.46 15.97
C TYR A 59 -14.65 10.49 14.52
N LEU A 60 -14.21 9.36 13.97
CA LEU A 60 -13.80 9.27 12.57
C LEU A 60 -14.95 9.59 11.59
N ALA A 61 -16.19 9.25 11.93
CA ALA A 61 -17.35 9.58 11.10
C ALA A 61 -17.49 11.08 10.84
N ASN A 62 -17.19 11.90 11.85
CA ASN A 62 -17.30 13.36 11.81
C ASN A 62 -16.11 14.08 11.13
N ILE A 63 -15.10 13.34 10.64
CA ILE A 63 -13.98 13.93 9.91
C ILE A 63 -14.31 13.92 8.41
N ASP A 64 -14.77 15.02 7.86
CA ASP A 64 -15.20 15.10 6.46
C ASP A 64 -14.05 15.02 5.46
N THR A 65 -12.84 15.39 5.87
CA THR A 65 -11.64 15.34 5.02
C THR A 65 -11.15 13.92 4.74
N PHE A 66 -11.61 12.91 5.50
CA PHE A 66 -11.22 11.53 5.31
C PHE A 66 -12.20 10.77 4.42
N SER A 67 -11.68 10.12 3.38
CA SER A 67 -12.45 9.14 2.61
C SER A 67 -12.87 7.96 3.49
N VAL A 68 -13.97 7.27 3.11
CA VAL A 68 -14.42 6.06 3.81
C VAL A 68 -13.32 5.00 3.89
N SER A 69 -12.53 4.85 2.83
CA SER A 69 -11.38 3.94 2.83
C SER A 69 -10.32 4.35 3.86
N THR A 70 -10.04 5.64 3.99
CA THR A 70 -9.11 6.18 4.99
C THR A 70 -9.62 5.95 6.40
N LYS A 71 -10.90 6.26 6.67
CA LYS A 71 -11.56 5.99 7.97
C LYS A 71 -11.45 4.51 8.36
N ASN A 72 -11.71 3.60 7.41
CA ASN A 72 -11.58 2.16 7.65
C ASN A 72 -10.13 1.75 7.96
N LYS A 73 -9.13 2.32 7.31
CA LYS A 73 -7.72 2.01 7.60
C LYS A 73 -7.31 2.43 9.01
N TYR A 74 -7.75 3.60 9.48
CA TYR A 74 -7.53 4.03 10.85
C TYR A 74 -8.27 3.16 11.86
N LEU A 75 -9.53 2.80 11.55
CA LEU A 75 -10.33 1.94 12.42
C LEU A 75 -9.74 0.53 12.55
N ILE A 76 -9.22 -0.05 11.46
CA ILE A 76 -8.53 -1.36 11.48
C ILE A 76 -7.26 -1.30 12.34
N ALA A 77 -6.46 -0.25 12.21
CA ALA A 77 -5.25 -0.09 13.03
C ALA A 77 -5.60 -0.01 14.53
N ALA A 78 -6.64 0.75 14.88
CA ALA A 78 -7.15 0.84 16.25
C ALA A 78 -7.67 -0.52 16.76
N LYS A 79 -8.38 -1.29 15.90
CA LYS A 79 -8.85 -2.63 16.25
C LYS A 79 -7.69 -3.55 16.60
N ILE A 80 -6.69 -3.64 15.74
CA ILE A 80 -5.53 -4.51 15.95
C ILE A 80 -4.79 -4.13 17.23
N PHE A 81 -4.65 -2.84 17.49
CA PHE A 81 -4.00 -2.34 18.71
C PHE A 81 -4.78 -2.71 19.96
N LEU A 82 -6.08 -2.46 20.00
CA LEU A 82 -6.94 -2.80 21.14
C LEU A 82 -7.04 -4.30 21.35
N ASP A 83 -7.15 -5.11 20.29
CA ASP A 83 -7.09 -6.56 20.37
C ASP A 83 -5.73 -7.04 20.93
N GLY A 84 -4.63 -6.33 20.60
CA GLY A 84 -3.30 -6.54 21.16
C GLY A 84 -3.24 -6.23 22.66
N LEU A 85 -3.77 -5.08 23.08
CA LEU A 85 -3.86 -4.73 24.52
C LEU A 85 -4.66 -5.77 25.32
N HIS A 86 -5.73 -6.30 24.73
CA HIS A 86 -6.50 -7.36 25.37
C HIS A 86 -5.68 -8.66 25.51
N ARG A 87 -4.93 -9.06 24.48
CA ARG A 87 -4.03 -10.23 24.55
C ARG A 87 -2.91 -10.08 25.59
N LEU A 88 -2.48 -8.85 25.86
CA LEU A 88 -1.52 -8.51 26.91
C LEU A 88 -2.19 -8.37 28.31
N ASN A 89 -3.47 -8.66 28.43
CA ASN A 89 -4.26 -8.48 29.67
C ASN A 89 -4.25 -7.05 30.22
N LEU A 90 -4.00 -6.04 29.38
CA LEU A 90 -4.00 -4.62 29.76
C LEU A 90 -5.41 -4.01 29.72
N ILE A 91 -6.34 -4.62 28.99
CA ILE A 91 -7.76 -4.34 29.03
C ILE A 91 -8.53 -5.64 29.30
N PRO A 92 -9.55 -5.60 30.19
CA PRO A 92 -10.16 -6.82 30.72
C PRO A 92 -11.08 -7.53 29.73
N GLN A 93 -11.54 -6.84 28.69
CA GLN A 93 -12.47 -7.41 27.71
C GLN A 93 -12.14 -6.91 26.29
N LYS A 94 -12.54 -7.69 25.29
CA LYS A 94 -12.39 -7.35 23.90
C LYS A 94 -13.43 -6.32 23.48
N ILE A 95 -13.03 -5.04 23.46
CA ILE A 95 -13.93 -3.90 23.21
C ILE A 95 -14.17 -3.62 21.73
N THR A 96 -13.57 -4.41 20.85
CA THR A 96 -13.66 -4.27 19.38
C THR A 96 -14.76 -5.12 18.76
N ASP A 97 -15.34 -6.04 19.53
CA ASP A 97 -16.37 -6.93 19.04
C ASP A 97 -17.66 -6.17 18.67
N HIS A 98 -18.37 -6.69 17.70
CA HIS A 98 -19.65 -6.15 17.20
C HIS A 98 -19.58 -4.76 16.53
N VAL A 99 -18.41 -4.10 16.47
CA VAL A 99 -18.23 -2.84 15.75
C VAL A 99 -17.80 -3.11 14.31
N ARG A 100 -18.70 -2.88 13.38
CA ARG A 100 -18.45 -3.02 11.94
C ARG A 100 -17.69 -1.81 11.41
N GLY A 101 -16.91 -2.00 10.34
CA GLY A 101 -16.31 -0.89 9.58
C GLY A 101 -17.37 0.03 8.95
N PHE A 102 -16.90 1.12 8.35
CA PHE A 102 -17.74 1.97 7.52
C PHE A 102 -18.09 1.25 6.22
N MET A 103 -19.34 1.38 5.80
CA MET A 103 -19.79 0.82 4.52
C MET A 103 -19.09 1.56 3.38
N GLN A 104 -18.36 0.81 2.56
CA GLN A 104 -17.65 1.34 1.40
C GLN A 104 -18.40 0.95 0.13
N SER A 105 -18.68 1.93 -0.73
CA SER A 105 -19.20 1.66 -2.05
C SER A 105 -18.22 0.82 -2.85
N ARG A 106 -18.72 -0.20 -3.53
CA ARG A 106 -17.96 -1.03 -4.48
C ARG A 106 -17.87 -0.41 -5.87
N LEU A 107 -18.60 0.68 -6.10
CA LEU A 107 -18.55 1.37 -7.38
C LEU A 107 -17.16 1.97 -7.61
N HIS A 108 -16.59 1.69 -8.76
CA HIS A 108 -15.37 2.35 -9.22
C HIS A 108 -15.65 3.85 -9.38
N ARG A 109 -14.96 4.68 -8.60
CA ARG A 109 -15.10 6.15 -8.66
C ARG A 109 -14.06 6.81 -9.56
N LYS A 110 -13.07 6.06 -10.01
CA LYS A 110 -12.02 6.56 -10.91
C LYS A 110 -12.17 5.87 -12.23
N GLU A 111 -12.42 6.64 -13.25
CA GLU A 111 -12.29 6.18 -14.62
C GLU A 111 -10.84 5.84 -14.91
N GLY A 112 -10.59 4.81 -15.68
CA GLY A 112 -9.28 4.48 -16.21
C GLY A 112 -8.84 5.52 -17.25
N LEU A 113 -7.60 5.38 -17.73
CA LEU A 113 -7.15 6.16 -18.88
C LEU A 113 -8.04 5.85 -20.08
N GLN A 114 -8.54 6.89 -20.74
CA GLN A 114 -9.28 6.78 -21.98
C GLN A 114 -8.33 6.53 -23.16
N ASP A 115 -8.81 5.90 -24.23
CA ASP A 115 -8.00 5.59 -25.41
C ASP A 115 -7.32 6.83 -26.01
N ALA A 116 -7.99 7.98 -25.94
CA ALA A 116 -7.43 9.27 -26.36
C ALA A 116 -6.21 9.68 -25.53
N ASP A 117 -6.24 9.44 -24.22
CA ASP A 117 -5.14 9.78 -23.31
C ASP A 117 -3.97 8.80 -23.46
N ILE A 118 -4.29 7.51 -23.70
CA ILE A 118 -3.31 6.49 -24.06
C ILE A 118 -2.58 6.89 -25.36
N GLY A 119 -3.32 7.30 -26.37
CA GLY A 119 -2.75 7.76 -27.65
C GLY A 119 -1.88 9.02 -27.50
N LYS A 120 -2.27 9.98 -26.66
CA LYS A 120 -1.43 11.15 -26.34
C LYS A 120 -0.13 10.76 -25.65
N LEU A 121 -0.20 9.87 -24.64
CA LEU A 121 0.96 9.39 -23.90
C LEU A 121 1.95 8.65 -24.81
N GLN A 122 1.44 7.80 -25.70
CA GLN A 122 2.25 7.06 -26.65
C GLN A 122 2.98 8.00 -27.61
N ARG A 123 2.28 9.00 -28.18
CA ARG A 123 2.89 10.04 -29.04
C ARG A 123 3.95 10.82 -28.28
N TYR A 124 3.63 11.34 -27.12
CA TYR A 124 4.59 12.06 -26.29
C TYR A 124 5.87 11.23 -26.05
N CYS A 125 5.74 9.96 -25.67
CA CYS A 125 6.88 9.08 -25.47
C CYS A 125 7.68 8.86 -26.76
N SER A 126 7.03 8.75 -27.91
CA SER A 126 7.69 8.56 -29.21
C SER A 126 8.47 9.79 -29.67
N ASP A 127 7.97 10.98 -29.38
CA ASP A 127 8.57 12.25 -29.81
C ASP A 127 9.76 12.68 -28.93
N LEU A 128 9.95 12.07 -27.74
CA LEU A 128 11.10 12.36 -26.91
C LEU A 128 12.41 11.93 -27.58
N PRO A 129 13.50 12.71 -27.48
CA PRO A 129 14.81 12.30 -28.00
C PRO A 129 15.29 11.00 -27.29
N PRO A 130 16.09 10.15 -27.98
CA PRO A 130 16.50 8.85 -27.46
C PRO A 130 17.65 8.94 -26.42
N THR A 131 17.48 9.76 -25.40
CA THR A 131 18.40 9.82 -24.25
C THR A 131 18.20 8.62 -23.33
N PRO A 132 19.19 8.22 -22.51
CA PRO A 132 19.04 7.13 -21.53
C PRO A 132 17.84 7.31 -20.61
N GLN A 133 17.60 8.54 -20.17
CA GLN A 133 16.47 8.89 -19.31
C GLN A 133 15.12 8.69 -20.03
N ASN A 134 15.02 9.14 -21.26
CA ASN A 134 13.80 9.02 -22.06
C ASN A 134 13.54 7.58 -22.49
N LEU A 135 14.59 6.81 -22.82
CA LEU A 135 14.46 5.37 -23.09
C LEU A 135 13.99 4.61 -21.85
N ARG A 136 14.50 4.96 -20.66
CA ARG A 136 13.99 4.43 -19.40
C ARG A 136 12.51 4.77 -19.18
N LEU A 137 12.12 6.03 -19.41
CA LEU A 137 10.73 6.46 -19.30
C LEU A 137 9.81 5.66 -20.24
N ARG A 138 10.22 5.50 -21.51
CA ARG A 138 9.49 4.68 -22.49
C ARG A 138 9.33 3.23 -22.00
N ALA A 139 10.39 2.64 -21.45
CA ALA A 139 10.37 1.29 -20.90
C ALA A 139 9.37 1.17 -19.72
N LEU A 140 9.40 2.14 -18.78
CA LEU A 140 8.46 2.17 -17.65
C LEU A 140 7.01 2.31 -18.12
N VAL A 141 6.74 3.24 -19.06
CA VAL A 141 5.39 3.42 -19.62
C VAL A 141 4.91 2.15 -20.32
N ALA A 142 5.78 1.48 -21.09
CA ALA A 142 5.42 0.24 -21.76
C ALA A 142 5.09 -0.89 -20.77
N LEU A 143 5.85 -1.04 -19.67
CA LEU A 143 5.59 -2.01 -18.64
C LEU A 143 4.27 -1.76 -17.88
N PHE A 144 3.93 -0.49 -17.63
CA PHE A 144 2.65 -0.15 -17.01
C PHE A 144 1.47 -0.30 -17.98
N LEU A 145 1.60 0.21 -19.19
CA LEU A 145 0.50 0.34 -20.14
C LEU A 145 0.16 -0.98 -20.84
N PHE A 146 1.16 -1.70 -21.34
CA PHE A 146 0.96 -2.91 -22.13
C PHE A 146 1.03 -4.21 -21.31
N GLN A 147 1.71 -4.19 -20.15
CA GLN A 147 1.82 -5.35 -19.28
C GLN A 147 0.94 -5.27 -18.04
N GLY A 148 0.40 -4.08 -17.72
CA GLY A 148 -0.43 -3.87 -16.53
C GLY A 148 0.31 -4.14 -15.21
N LEU A 149 1.64 -4.05 -15.20
CA LEU A 149 2.43 -4.32 -14.01
C LEU A 149 2.18 -3.27 -12.92
N ARG A 150 2.18 -3.73 -11.67
CA ARG A 150 2.14 -2.83 -10.53
C ARG A 150 3.50 -2.16 -10.31
N GLN A 151 3.50 -0.97 -9.73
CA GLN A 151 4.74 -0.24 -9.44
C GLN A 151 5.79 -1.11 -8.72
N ILE A 152 5.38 -1.89 -7.73
CA ILE A 152 6.31 -2.73 -6.97
C ILE A 152 6.90 -3.88 -7.80
N GLU A 153 6.17 -4.38 -8.78
CA GLU A 153 6.62 -5.42 -9.70
C GLU A 153 7.68 -4.86 -10.65
N VAL A 154 7.47 -3.63 -11.15
CA VAL A 154 8.45 -2.94 -12.00
C VAL A 154 9.71 -2.56 -11.22
N VAL A 155 9.58 -2.11 -9.98
CA VAL A 155 10.74 -1.76 -9.11
C VAL A 155 11.61 -2.98 -8.79
N ARG A 156 11.02 -4.18 -8.72
CA ARG A 156 11.71 -5.44 -8.42
C ARG A 156 12.23 -6.17 -9.66
N LEU A 157 11.96 -5.63 -10.84
CA LEU A 157 12.36 -6.26 -12.11
C LEU A 157 13.82 -5.96 -12.40
N ASP A 158 14.63 -7.00 -12.49
CA ASP A 158 16.03 -6.92 -12.89
C ASP A 158 16.22 -7.20 -14.38
N VAL A 159 17.35 -6.76 -14.94
CA VAL A 159 17.70 -7.04 -16.34
C VAL A 159 17.76 -8.54 -16.62
N GLY A 160 18.25 -9.32 -15.66
CA GLY A 160 18.32 -10.78 -15.75
C GLY A 160 16.96 -11.49 -15.78
N ASP A 161 15.88 -10.79 -15.40
CA ASP A 161 14.53 -11.33 -15.45
C ASP A 161 13.88 -11.20 -16.85
N ILE A 162 14.54 -10.50 -17.79
CA ILE A 162 13.96 -10.17 -19.09
C ILE A 162 14.62 -11.03 -20.18
N ASP A 163 13.84 -11.91 -20.77
CA ASP A 163 14.22 -12.67 -21.94
C ASP A 163 13.55 -12.08 -23.21
N LEU A 164 14.27 -11.17 -23.87
CA LEU A 164 13.78 -10.52 -25.09
C LEU A 164 13.72 -11.47 -26.29
N ARG A 165 14.45 -12.61 -26.26
CA ARG A 165 14.44 -13.63 -27.34
C ARG A 165 13.14 -14.41 -27.30
N ASN A 166 12.76 -14.87 -26.09
CA ASN A 166 11.53 -15.63 -25.87
C ASN A 166 10.34 -14.70 -25.57
N LYS A 167 10.52 -13.37 -25.55
CA LYS A 167 9.49 -12.37 -25.25
C LYS A 167 8.82 -12.64 -23.89
N THR A 168 9.61 -12.98 -22.88
CA THR A 168 9.15 -13.34 -21.54
C THR A 168 9.86 -12.49 -20.50
N ALA A 169 9.19 -12.19 -19.39
CA ALA A 169 9.81 -11.62 -18.20
C ALA A 169 9.33 -12.38 -16.96
N PHE A 170 10.21 -12.51 -15.96
CA PHE A 170 9.92 -13.17 -14.69
C PHE A 170 9.60 -12.10 -13.62
N ILE A 171 8.36 -12.04 -13.17
CA ILE A 171 7.84 -10.97 -12.33
C ILE A 171 7.60 -11.48 -10.91
N ARG A 172 8.14 -10.77 -9.92
CA ARG A 172 7.84 -11.02 -8.51
C ARG A 172 6.63 -10.21 -8.06
N GLY A 173 5.49 -10.87 -7.88
CA GLY A 173 4.24 -10.28 -7.41
C GLY A 173 4.32 -9.72 -5.99
N LYS A 174 3.31 -8.92 -5.62
CA LYS A 174 3.20 -8.39 -4.26
C LYS A 174 2.89 -9.52 -3.28
N GLY A 175 3.73 -9.67 -2.23
CA GLY A 175 3.55 -10.70 -1.19
C GLY A 175 3.97 -12.11 -1.62
N ARG A 176 4.68 -12.24 -2.74
CA ARG A 176 5.25 -13.51 -3.22
C ARG A 176 6.77 -13.42 -3.28
N ASP A 177 7.45 -14.52 -2.98
CA ASP A 177 8.90 -14.64 -3.14
C ASP A 177 9.27 -15.20 -4.50
N ASP A 178 8.42 -16.01 -5.08
CA ASP A 178 8.64 -16.63 -6.40
C ASP A 178 8.34 -15.64 -7.53
N LYS A 179 9.11 -15.79 -8.63
CA LYS A 179 8.91 -15.07 -9.87
C LYS A 179 8.04 -15.91 -10.82
N GLU A 180 7.01 -15.28 -11.37
CA GLU A 180 6.12 -15.90 -12.36
C GLU A 180 6.45 -15.37 -13.76
N PRO A 181 6.52 -16.23 -14.80
CA PRO A 181 6.74 -15.80 -16.17
C PRO A 181 5.50 -15.09 -16.73
N ILE A 182 5.72 -13.98 -17.40
CA ILE A 182 4.71 -13.29 -18.20
C ILE A 182 5.17 -13.14 -19.64
N HIS A 183 4.24 -13.17 -20.58
CA HIS A 183 4.54 -12.90 -21.97
C HIS A 183 4.58 -11.38 -22.24
N LEU A 184 5.65 -10.90 -22.88
CA LEU A 184 5.83 -9.48 -23.18
C LEU A 184 5.13 -9.10 -24.50
N HIS A 185 4.35 -8.02 -24.44
CA HIS A 185 3.75 -7.42 -25.63
C HIS A 185 4.85 -6.97 -26.63
N PRO A 186 4.66 -7.09 -27.96
CA PRO A 186 5.66 -6.70 -28.93
C PRO A 186 6.20 -5.27 -28.78
N SER A 187 5.33 -4.33 -28.44
CA SER A 187 5.73 -2.93 -28.18
C SER A 187 6.66 -2.82 -26.97
N THR A 188 6.42 -3.59 -25.90
CA THR A 188 7.28 -3.65 -24.71
C THR A 188 8.64 -4.23 -25.05
N VAL A 189 8.67 -5.32 -25.81
CA VAL A 189 9.94 -5.94 -26.27
C VAL A 189 10.80 -4.95 -27.06
N ARG A 190 10.19 -4.19 -27.98
CA ARG A 190 10.90 -3.18 -28.77
C ARG A 190 11.54 -2.12 -27.87
N VAL A 191 10.75 -1.51 -26.99
CA VAL A 191 11.22 -0.42 -26.14
C VAL A 191 12.27 -0.92 -25.12
N LEU A 192 12.07 -2.10 -24.53
CA LEU A 192 13.06 -2.70 -23.64
C LEU A 192 14.38 -2.99 -24.34
N ARG A 193 14.36 -3.44 -25.61
CA ARG A 193 15.55 -3.65 -26.41
C ARG A 193 16.33 -2.36 -26.64
N GLU A 194 15.64 -1.28 -27.00
CA GLU A 194 16.25 0.04 -27.17
C GLU A 194 16.91 0.53 -25.87
N TYR A 195 16.19 0.41 -24.75
CA TYR A 195 16.68 0.80 -23.43
C TYR A 195 17.90 -0.03 -22.98
N LEU A 196 17.84 -1.34 -23.06
CA LEU A 196 18.92 -2.22 -22.63
C LEU A 196 20.17 -2.10 -23.52
N ASN A 197 20.01 -1.87 -24.82
CA ASN A 197 21.14 -1.61 -25.72
C ASN A 197 21.84 -0.30 -25.34
N CYS A 198 21.13 0.74 -24.96
CA CYS A 198 21.74 2.00 -24.55
C CYS A 198 22.65 1.86 -23.30
N TYR A 199 22.37 0.91 -22.42
CA TYR A 199 23.18 0.65 -21.21
C TYR A 199 24.38 -0.27 -21.47
N ARG A 200 24.31 -1.21 -22.41
CA ARG A 200 25.43 -2.11 -22.77
C ARG A 200 26.66 -1.38 -23.34
N PHE A 201 26.49 -0.17 -23.87
CA PHE A 201 27.60 0.65 -24.35
C PHE A 201 28.23 1.53 -23.28
N ARG A 202 27.81 1.44 -22.02
CA ARG A 202 28.32 2.24 -20.90
C ARG A 202 29.04 1.44 -19.80
N SER A 203 29.07 0.14 -19.91
CA SER A 203 29.87 -0.80 -19.10
C SER A 203 31.02 -1.35 -19.89
#